data_e75d3a9db0ac7fdfee5e989a630b3bac
#
_entry.id   e75d3a9db0ac7fdfee5e989a630b3bac
#
_cell.length_a   1.000
_cell.length_b   1.000
_cell.length_c   1.000
_cell.angle_alpha   90.00
_cell.angle_beta   90.00
_cell.angle_gamma   90.00
#
_symmetry.space_group_name_H-M   'P 1'
#
loop_
_entity.id
_entity.type
_entity.pdbx_description
1 polymer ?
#
loop_
_entity_poly.entity_id
_entity_poly.type
_entity_poly.pdbx_seq_one_letter_code
_entity_poly.pdbx_strand_id
1 'polypeptide(L)'
;MANRKGHKDMKITILGVRGSIPTDGPEFCEYGGATACILVEADGQAIYLDAGSGLLRAPNTGSAEVSILLSHSHMDHILGLPLSPVLLSDKTLDLYLQEREGLSAREQLERLMAPPLWPVGVEKYPSEVIFHDLKLPMQIGGVQVSGMESNHPGGSTIYRLDFDGRSLVYATDYEHTEEKQKELAAFAHDTDLLLYDAQYTEEEYARMKGFGHSTVAEGLKVLEQSGAKRIMFVHHDPRHSDAKLREMENALTDPRASFAKAGEVFEI
;
A
#
# COMPACT_ATOMS: atom_id res chain seq x y z
N MET A 1 -18.36 33.68 -17.46
CA MET A 1 -17.85 32.34 -17.81
C MET A 1 -16.91 31.94 -16.70
N ALA A 2 -17.36 31.10 -15.78
CA ALA A 2 -16.52 30.61 -14.70
C ALA A 2 -15.45 29.66 -15.30
N ASN A 3 -14.18 30.02 -15.11
CA ASN A 3 -13.04 29.22 -15.47
C ASN A 3 -13.11 27.92 -14.66
N ARG A 4 -13.52 26.80 -15.24
CA ARG A 4 -13.34 25.49 -14.65
C ARG A 4 -11.82 25.28 -14.57
N LYS A 5 -11.22 25.56 -13.40
CA LYS A 5 -9.90 25.00 -13.08
C LYS A 5 -10.08 23.50 -13.20
N GLY A 6 -9.42 22.87 -14.17
CA GLY A 6 -9.36 21.40 -14.24
C GLY A 6 -8.78 20.91 -12.93
N HIS A 7 -9.41 19.90 -12.33
CA HIS A 7 -8.85 19.21 -11.17
C HIS A 7 -7.48 18.65 -11.59
N LYS A 8 -6.51 18.67 -10.67
CA LYS A 8 -5.24 17.98 -10.85
C LYS A 8 -5.46 16.52 -10.42
N ASP A 9 -5.07 15.61 -11.27
CA ASP A 9 -5.23 14.17 -11.02
C ASP A 9 -4.12 13.64 -10.12
N MET A 10 -4.40 12.53 -9.44
CA MET A 10 -3.40 11.70 -8.76
C MET A 10 -3.05 10.56 -9.69
N LYS A 11 -1.76 10.44 -10.04
CA LYS A 11 -1.26 9.31 -10.83
C LYS A 11 -0.83 8.19 -9.91
N ILE A 12 -1.38 7.02 -10.13
CA ILE A 12 -1.15 5.81 -9.35
C ILE A 12 -0.35 4.82 -10.18
N THR A 13 0.74 4.29 -9.61
CA THR A 13 1.51 3.20 -10.19
C THR A 13 1.55 2.02 -9.21
N ILE A 14 1.04 0.89 -9.63
CA ILE A 14 1.07 -0.36 -8.86
C ILE A 14 2.43 -1.03 -9.08
N LEU A 15 3.29 -1.04 -8.07
CA LEU A 15 4.64 -1.62 -8.16
C LEU A 15 4.72 -3.04 -7.60
N GLY A 16 3.86 -3.36 -6.62
CA GLY A 16 3.79 -4.66 -6.00
C GLY A 16 2.43 -4.93 -5.37
N VAL A 17 1.95 -6.14 -5.52
CA VAL A 17 0.57 -6.57 -5.16
C VAL A 17 0.53 -7.80 -4.28
N ARG A 18 1.66 -8.50 -4.06
CA ARG A 18 1.70 -9.72 -3.25
C ARG A 18 1.76 -9.42 -1.77
N GLY A 19 1.10 -10.28 -0.99
CA GLY A 19 1.25 -10.32 0.46
C GLY A 19 2.29 -11.32 0.93
N SER A 20 2.71 -11.20 2.16
CA SER A 20 3.55 -12.09 2.96
C SER A 20 4.96 -12.31 2.43
N ILE A 21 5.15 -12.73 1.19
CA ILE A 21 6.46 -12.96 0.53
C ILE A 21 6.38 -12.72 -0.97
N PRO A 22 7.50 -12.33 -1.62
CA PRO A 22 7.53 -12.25 -3.08
C PRO A 22 7.47 -13.66 -3.70
N THR A 23 6.91 -13.73 -4.91
CA THR A 23 6.82 -14.96 -5.71
C THR A 23 7.59 -14.81 -7.02
N ASP A 24 8.05 -15.93 -7.57
CA ASP A 24 8.77 -16.00 -8.84
C ASP A 24 8.24 -17.18 -9.66
N GLY A 25 8.43 -17.11 -10.98
CA GLY A 25 7.98 -18.12 -11.92
C GLY A 25 6.98 -17.64 -12.94
N PRO A 26 6.79 -18.39 -14.04
CA PRO A 26 5.92 -18.02 -15.14
C PRO A 26 4.44 -17.90 -14.74
N GLU A 27 4.04 -18.57 -13.66
CA GLU A 27 2.68 -18.55 -13.10
C GLU A 27 2.35 -17.32 -12.26
N PHE A 28 3.30 -16.36 -12.10
CA PHE A 28 3.13 -15.12 -11.34
C PHE A 28 3.46 -13.85 -12.15
N CYS A 29 3.46 -13.97 -13.49
CA CYS A 29 3.88 -12.87 -14.37
C CYS A 29 2.76 -11.90 -14.72
N GLU A 30 1.48 -12.33 -14.73
CA GLU A 30 0.35 -11.51 -15.13
C GLU A 30 -0.04 -10.50 -14.05
N TYR A 31 -0.25 -10.97 -12.81
CA TYR A 31 -0.57 -10.09 -11.68
C TYR A 31 0.70 -9.53 -11.02
N GLY A 32 1.82 -10.21 -11.19
CA GLY A 32 3.12 -9.84 -10.63
C GLY A 32 3.45 -10.55 -9.33
N GLY A 33 4.75 -10.76 -9.09
CA GLY A 33 5.27 -11.48 -7.93
C GLY A 33 5.84 -10.58 -6.82
N ALA A 34 5.90 -9.26 -7.04
CA ALA A 34 6.48 -8.32 -6.07
C ALA A 34 5.49 -7.99 -4.94
N THR A 35 6.00 -7.84 -3.72
CA THR A 35 5.21 -7.50 -2.53
C THR A 35 4.90 -6.01 -2.46
N ALA A 36 3.99 -5.66 -1.57
CA ALA A 36 3.26 -4.41 -1.38
C ALA A 36 4.10 -3.14 -1.63
N CYS A 37 3.78 -2.42 -2.70
CA CYS A 37 4.32 -1.09 -2.97
C CYS A 37 3.45 -0.36 -4.01
N ILE A 38 2.94 0.81 -3.66
CA ILE A 38 2.15 1.67 -4.56
C ILE A 38 2.81 3.04 -4.61
N LEU A 39 3.03 3.58 -5.80
CA LEU A 39 3.49 4.96 -5.97
C LEU A 39 2.30 5.87 -6.30
N VAL A 40 2.18 6.94 -5.55
CA VAL A 40 1.24 8.05 -5.80
C VAL A 40 2.03 9.30 -6.16
N GLU A 41 1.79 9.83 -7.35
CA GLU A 41 2.37 11.09 -7.82
C GLU A 41 1.26 12.16 -7.85
N ALA A 42 1.39 13.20 -7.03
CA ALA A 42 0.44 14.31 -6.95
C ALA A 42 1.15 15.58 -6.48
N ASP A 43 0.78 16.73 -7.02
CA ASP A 43 1.37 18.05 -6.71
C ASP A 43 2.91 18.11 -6.81
N GLY A 44 3.51 17.33 -7.69
CA GLY A 44 4.97 17.21 -7.81
C GLY A 44 5.63 16.35 -6.72
N GLN A 45 4.86 15.77 -5.82
CA GLN A 45 5.32 14.84 -4.79
C GLN A 45 5.35 13.40 -5.32
N ALA A 46 6.30 12.61 -4.84
CA ALA A 46 6.35 11.16 -5.02
C ALA A 46 6.17 10.48 -3.66
N ILE A 47 5.02 9.85 -3.46
CA ILE A 47 4.63 9.20 -2.21
C ILE A 47 4.49 7.70 -2.46
N TYR A 48 5.32 6.90 -1.81
CA TYR A 48 5.20 5.45 -1.82
C TYR A 48 4.39 4.99 -0.62
N LEU A 49 3.42 4.13 -0.86
CA LEU A 49 2.69 3.38 0.16
C LEU A 49 3.33 2.00 0.22
N ASP A 50 4.00 1.73 1.32
CA ASP A 50 4.88 0.60 1.58
C ASP A 50 6.14 0.51 0.69
N ALA A 51 7.09 -0.29 1.15
CA ALA A 51 8.42 -0.49 0.60
C ALA A 51 8.76 -1.97 0.42
N GLY A 52 7.77 -2.79 0.07
CA GLY A 52 7.96 -4.20 -0.26
C GLY A 52 8.85 -4.37 -1.49
N SER A 53 9.03 -5.59 -1.97
CA SER A 53 9.91 -5.86 -3.11
C SER A 53 9.50 -5.12 -4.40
N GLY A 54 8.26 -4.62 -4.48
CA GLY A 54 7.82 -3.71 -5.54
C GLY A 54 8.66 -2.44 -5.66
N LEU A 55 9.20 -1.92 -4.54
CA LEU A 55 10.04 -0.72 -4.51
C LEU A 55 11.35 -0.88 -5.32
N LEU A 56 11.81 -2.11 -5.56
CA LEU A 56 12.96 -2.39 -6.43
C LEU A 56 12.73 -1.94 -7.90
N ARG A 57 11.47 -1.70 -8.27
CA ARG A 57 11.05 -1.22 -9.59
C ARG A 57 10.66 0.27 -9.58
N ALA A 58 10.99 0.99 -8.50
CA ALA A 58 10.66 2.40 -8.38
C ALA A 58 11.17 3.20 -9.58
N PRO A 59 10.30 3.93 -10.32
CA PRO A 59 10.72 4.74 -11.44
C PRO A 59 11.45 5.99 -10.94
N ASN A 60 12.22 6.60 -11.84
CA ASN A 60 12.72 7.95 -11.57
C ASN A 60 11.57 8.96 -11.73
N THR A 61 11.04 9.46 -10.65
CA THR A 61 9.94 10.44 -10.63
C THR A 61 10.37 11.87 -10.91
N GLY A 62 11.69 12.15 -10.95
CA GLY A 62 12.22 13.51 -11.08
C GLY A 62 12.14 14.33 -9.78
N SER A 63 11.43 13.88 -8.74
CA SER A 63 11.40 14.54 -7.44
C SER A 63 12.74 14.42 -6.73
N ALA A 64 13.21 15.51 -6.10
CA ALA A 64 14.39 15.50 -5.24
C ALA A 64 14.06 14.90 -3.85
N GLU A 65 12.82 15.09 -3.41
CA GLU A 65 12.28 14.56 -2.14
C GLU A 65 11.29 13.44 -2.44
N VAL A 66 11.35 12.37 -1.67
CA VAL A 66 10.48 11.21 -1.79
C VAL A 66 9.96 10.85 -0.41
N SER A 67 8.68 10.60 -0.30
CA SER A 67 8.06 10.14 0.94
C SER A 67 7.69 8.66 0.84
N ILE A 68 7.97 7.89 1.90
CA ILE A 68 7.46 6.52 2.07
C ILE A 68 6.57 6.49 3.31
N LEU A 69 5.31 6.12 3.12
CA LEU A 69 4.34 5.87 4.17
C LEU A 69 4.26 4.35 4.38
N LEU A 70 4.88 3.85 5.43
CA LEU A 70 4.80 2.42 5.77
C LEU A 70 3.53 2.14 6.56
N SER A 71 2.75 1.15 6.13
CA SER A 71 1.59 0.66 6.88
C SER A 71 2.04 0.02 8.19
N HIS A 72 3.08 -0.79 8.14
CA HIS A 72 3.75 -1.43 9.27
C HIS A 72 5.10 -2.02 8.85
N SER A 73 5.81 -2.68 9.78
CA SER A 73 7.17 -3.16 9.56
C SER A 73 7.28 -4.67 9.30
N HIS A 74 6.20 -5.35 8.86
CA HIS A 74 6.34 -6.72 8.38
C HIS A 74 7.22 -6.79 7.14
N MET A 75 7.87 -7.94 6.94
CA MET A 75 8.93 -8.09 5.96
C MET A 75 8.51 -7.75 4.53
N ASP A 76 7.32 -8.15 4.13
CA ASP A 76 6.77 -7.90 2.78
C ASP A 76 6.46 -6.43 2.49
N HIS A 77 6.43 -5.57 3.52
CA HIS A 77 6.24 -4.12 3.39
C HIS A 77 7.54 -3.32 3.44
N ILE A 78 8.68 -3.94 3.80
CA ILE A 78 9.96 -3.24 3.94
C ILE A 78 11.13 -3.89 3.18
N LEU A 79 10.95 -5.12 2.66
CA LEU A 79 12.00 -5.94 2.03
C LEU A 79 12.68 -5.25 0.84
N GLY A 80 11.97 -4.41 0.09
CA GLY A 80 12.51 -3.71 -1.07
C GLY A 80 13.41 -2.53 -0.71
N LEU A 81 13.30 -1.99 0.51
CA LEU A 81 13.97 -0.77 0.91
C LEU A 81 15.51 -0.82 0.72
N PRO A 82 16.23 -1.85 1.19
CA PRO A 82 17.70 -1.86 1.19
C PRO A 82 18.37 -1.76 -0.18
N LEU A 83 17.70 -2.20 -1.24
CA LEU A 83 18.24 -2.18 -2.61
C LEU A 83 17.37 -1.34 -3.57
N SER A 84 16.48 -0.52 -3.02
CA SER A 84 15.62 0.32 -3.85
C SER A 84 16.41 1.39 -4.61
N PRO A 85 15.99 1.74 -5.83
CA PRO A 85 16.56 2.89 -6.55
C PRO A 85 16.42 4.21 -5.75
N VAL A 86 15.42 4.30 -4.87
CA VAL A 86 15.19 5.47 -4.02
C VAL A 86 16.30 5.60 -2.98
N LEU A 87 16.59 4.54 -2.23
CA LEU A 87 17.62 4.56 -1.19
C LEU A 87 19.05 4.65 -1.78
N LEU A 88 19.25 4.11 -2.99
CA LEU A 88 20.52 4.15 -3.71
C LEU A 88 20.74 5.43 -4.55
N SER A 89 19.88 6.43 -4.39
CA SER A 89 20.00 7.74 -5.07
C SER A 89 20.55 8.81 -4.12
N ASP A 90 20.75 10.03 -4.64
CA ASP A 90 21.14 11.23 -3.90
C ASP A 90 19.91 12.04 -3.39
N LYS A 91 18.76 11.41 -3.26
CA LYS A 91 17.51 12.05 -2.84
C LYS A 91 17.41 12.14 -1.31
N THR A 92 16.57 13.08 -0.85
CA THR A 92 16.05 13.05 0.51
C THR A 92 14.86 12.09 0.57
N LEU A 93 14.89 11.18 1.53
CA LEU A 93 13.87 10.18 1.76
C LEU A 93 13.23 10.40 3.13
N ASP A 94 11.99 10.92 3.14
CA ASP A 94 11.17 11.03 4.33
C ASP A 94 10.42 9.70 4.55
N LEU A 95 10.72 9.01 5.63
CA LEU A 95 10.16 7.71 5.94
C LEU A 95 9.30 7.80 7.19
N TYR A 96 8.00 7.53 7.02
CA TYR A 96 6.97 7.63 8.05
C TYR A 96 6.50 6.24 8.46
N LEU A 97 6.51 5.96 9.76
CA LEU A 97 6.02 4.71 10.34
C LEU A 97 5.45 4.98 11.73
N GLN A 98 4.35 4.35 12.05
CA GLN A 98 3.75 4.42 13.39
C GLN A 98 4.68 3.75 14.42
N GLU A 99 4.89 4.42 15.57
CA GLU A 99 5.52 3.78 16.73
C GLU A 99 4.70 2.56 17.14
N ARG A 100 5.36 1.41 17.29
CA ARG A 100 4.72 0.17 17.68
C ARG A 100 5.60 -0.60 18.66
N GLU A 101 4.99 -1.22 19.66
CA GLU A 101 5.70 -1.98 20.71
C GLU A 101 6.82 -1.19 21.41
N GLY A 102 6.66 0.13 21.53
CA GLY A 102 7.65 1.04 22.11
C GLY A 102 8.89 1.26 21.24
N LEU A 103 8.82 0.96 19.94
CA LEU A 103 9.89 1.18 18.97
C LEU A 103 9.51 2.32 18.01
N SER A 104 10.37 3.32 17.92
CA SER A 104 10.30 4.39 16.94
C SER A 104 10.40 3.86 15.49
N ALA A 105 10.03 4.67 14.51
CA ALA A 105 10.18 4.34 13.09
C ALA A 105 11.62 3.90 12.76
N ARG A 106 12.61 4.62 13.26
CA ARG A 106 14.02 4.28 13.08
C ARG A 106 14.38 2.92 13.66
N GLU A 107 14.03 2.67 14.92
CA GLU A 107 14.38 1.42 15.61
C GLU A 107 13.74 0.19 14.97
N GLN A 108 12.51 0.30 14.47
CA GLN A 108 11.85 -0.78 13.74
C GLN A 108 12.63 -1.14 12.47
N LEU A 109 13.06 -0.16 11.67
CA LEU A 109 13.75 -0.41 10.40
C LEU A 109 15.22 -0.77 10.57
N GLU A 110 15.90 -0.24 11.57
CA GLU A 110 17.28 -0.62 11.88
C GLU A 110 17.40 -2.10 12.30
N ARG A 111 16.32 -2.73 12.76
CA ARG A 111 16.31 -4.20 12.99
C ARG A 111 16.50 -5.00 11.71
N LEU A 112 15.96 -4.54 10.58
CA LEU A 112 16.19 -5.16 9.28
C LEU A 112 17.53 -4.72 8.69
N MET A 113 17.82 -3.42 8.74
CA MET A 113 18.95 -2.78 8.05
C MET A 113 20.18 -2.64 8.94
N ALA A 114 20.53 -3.71 9.64
CA ALA A 114 21.75 -3.81 10.45
C ALA A 114 22.27 -5.24 10.51
N PRO A 115 23.59 -5.44 10.77
CA PRO A 115 24.13 -6.78 11.02
C PRO A 115 23.42 -7.49 12.19
N PRO A 116 23.19 -8.80 12.13
CA PRO A 116 23.60 -9.72 11.07
C PRO A 116 22.63 -9.86 9.90
N LEU A 117 21.46 -9.20 9.91
CA LEU A 117 20.43 -9.36 8.88
C LEU A 117 20.77 -8.62 7.59
N TRP A 118 21.42 -7.45 7.70
CA TRP A 118 21.88 -6.64 6.59
C TRP A 118 23.31 -6.15 6.83
N PRO A 119 24.17 -6.09 5.79
CA PRO A 119 25.61 -5.82 6.01
C PRO A 119 25.93 -4.40 6.48
N VAL A 120 25.08 -3.42 6.20
CA VAL A 120 25.32 -2.00 6.50
C VAL A 120 24.08 -1.32 7.07
N GLY A 121 24.28 -0.32 7.91
CA GLY A 121 23.18 0.53 8.39
C GLY A 121 22.74 1.57 7.37
N VAL A 122 21.62 2.22 7.66
CA VAL A 122 20.99 3.23 6.80
C VAL A 122 21.94 4.40 6.50
N GLU A 123 22.79 4.75 7.43
CA GLU A 123 23.77 5.86 7.29
C GLU A 123 24.87 5.62 6.24
N LYS A 124 24.95 4.43 5.65
CA LYS A 124 25.90 4.09 4.57
C LYS A 124 25.33 4.30 3.18
N TYR A 125 24.06 4.60 3.06
CA TYR A 125 23.42 4.85 1.77
C TYR A 125 23.65 6.27 1.28
N PRO A 126 23.62 6.52 -0.04
CA PRO A 126 23.81 7.86 -0.58
C PRO A 126 22.64 8.81 -0.31
N SER A 127 21.40 8.29 -0.17
CA SER A 127 20.24 9.13 0.16
C SER A 127 20.29 9.59 1.62
N GLU A 128 19.83 10.82 1.85
CA GLU A 128 19.56 11.32 3.19
C GLU A 128 18.22 10.76 3.68
N VAL A 129 18.23 9.86 4.68
CA VAL A 129 17.02 9.25 5.25
C VAL A 129 16.60 9.95 6.51
N ILE A 130 15.42 10.54 6.51
CA ILE A 130 14.79 11.20 7.64
C ILE A 130 13.65 10.32 8.15
N PHE A 131 13.79 9.80 9.37
CA PHE A 131 12.76 8.97 10.00
C PHE A 131 11.78 9.83 10.78
N HIS A 132 10.50 9.58 10.57
CA HIS A 132 9.39 10.25 11.24
C HIS A 132 8.52 9.23 11.96
N ASP A 133 8.36 9.37 13.27
CA ASP A 133 7.27 8.72 13.99
C ASP A 133 5.95 9.34 13.50
N LEU A 134 5.10 8.50 12.92
CA LEU A 134 3.92 8.94 12.20
C LEU A 134 2.94 9.69 13.11
N LYS A 135 2.51 10.86 12.67
CA LYS A 135 1.48 11.68 13.31
C LYS A 135 0.44 12.09 12.28
N LEU A 136 -0.77 11.58 12.43
CA LEU A 136 -1.89 11.84 11.52
C LEU A 136 -2.97 12.71 12.19
N PRO A 137 -3.69 13.56 11.43
CA PRO A 137 -3.48 13.83 10.00
C PRO A 137 -2.24 14.68 9.73
N MET A 138 -1.66 14.59 8.52
CA MET A 138 -0.52 15.39 8.09
C MET A 138 -0.64 15.78 6.61
N GLN A 139 0.31 16.58 6.09
CA GLN A 139 0.40 16.96 4.68
C GLN A 139 1.77 16.63 4.10
N ILE A 140 1.78 16.20 2.84
CA ILE A 140 2.98 16.06 2.01
C ILE A 140 2.73 16.90 0.75
N GLY A 141 3.40 18.04 0.64
CA GLY A 141 3.03 19.04 -0.36
C GLY A 141 1.55 19.45 -0.24
N GLY A 142 0.79 19.37 -1.31
CA GLY A 142 -0.67 19.62 -1.32
C GLY A 142 -1.53 18.40 -0.95
N VAL A 143 -0.92 17.23 -0.72
CA VAL A 143 -1.64 15.99 -0.42
C VAL A 143 -1.93 15.90 1.08
N GLN A 144 -3.21 15.82 1.44
CA GLN A 144 -3.63 15.55 2.81
C GLN A 144 -3.56 14.06 3.07
N VAL A 145 -2.88 13.66 4.15
CA VAL A 145 -2.75 12.25 4.57
C VAL A 145 -3.48 12.06 5.89
N SER A 146 -4.40 11.11 5.91
CA SER A 146 -5.13 10.65 7.10
C SER A 146 -4.90 9.16 7.29
N GLY A 147 -5.17 8.63 8.47
CA GLY A 147 -5.05 7.20 8.73
C GLY A 147 -5.95 6.69 9.83
N MET A 148 -6.15 5.39 9.82
CA MET A 148 -6.84 4.65 10.86
C MET A 148 -6.10 3.34 11.17
N GLU A 149 -6.29 2.83 12.37
CA GLU A 149 -5.70 1.56 12.80
C GLU A 149 -6.43 0.38 12.18
N SER A 150 -5.68 -0.50 11.52
CA SER A 150 -6.19 -1.76 10.99
C SER A 150 -6.34 -2.82 12.09
N ASN A 151 -7.14 -3.86 11.80
CA ASN A 151 -7.20 -5.08 12.59
C ASN A 151 -6.20 -6.10 12.01
N HIS A 152 -4.94 -6.01 12.46
CA HIS A 152 -3.84 -6.85 12.00
C HIS A 152 -2.89 -7.17 13.16
N PRO A 153 -2.32 -8.39 13.27
CA PRO A 153 -1.34 -8.73 14.30
C PRO A 153 -0.14 -7.77 14.29
N GLY A 154 0.19 -7.19 15.44
CA GLY A 154 1.21 -6.15 15.55
C GLY A 154 0.75 -4.75 15.15
N GLY A 155 -0.44 -4.61 14.60
CA GLY A 155 -1.03 -3.38 14.09
C GLY A 155 -0.53 -2.98 12.70
N SER A 156 -1.40 -2.34 11.92
CA SER A 156 -1.10 -1.76 10.61
C SER A 156 -1.89 -0.46 10.44
N THR A 157 -1.37 0.49 9.68
CA THR A 157 -2.01 1.77 9.40
C THR A 157 -2.65 1.76 8.02
N ILE A 158 -3.96 1.94 7.96
CA ILE A 158 -4.69 2.21 6.71
C ILE A 158 -4.55 3.69 6.41
N TYR A 159 -4.14 4.05 5.19
CA TYR A 159 -3.98 5.43 4.76
C TYR A 159 -5.11 5.90 3.86
N ARG A 160 -5.47 7.18 4.01
CA ARG A 160 -6.27 7.93 3.04
C ARG A 160 -5.47 9.14 2.59
N LEU A 161 -5.34 9.30 1.27
CA LEU A 161 -4.71 10.43 0.61
C LEU A 161 -5.79 11.24 -0.14
N ASP A 162 -5.89 12.52 0.15
CA ASP A 162 -6.82 13.44 -0.51
C ASP A 162 -6.04 14.58 -1.18
N PHE A 163 -6.32 14.84 -2.47
CA PHE A 163 -5.71 15.91 -3.24
C PHE A 163 -6.66 16.44 -4.31
N ASP A 164 -6.90 17.74 -4.32
CA ASP A 164 -7.69 18.49 -5.33
C ASP A 164 -9.06 17.86 -5.66
N GLY A 165 -9.73 17.28 -4.65
CA GLY A 165 -11.03 16.62 -4.77
C GLY A 165 -10.97 15.16 -5.24
N ARG A 166 -9.78 14.59 -5.33
CA ARG A 166 -9.51 13.16 -5.56
C ARG A 166 -9.10 12.48 -4.28
N SER A 167 -9.39 11.19 -4.16
CA SER A 167 -9.02 10.44 -2.96
C SER A 167 -8.70 8.98 -3.23
N LEU A 168 -7.70 8.49 -2.50
CA LEU A 168 -7.27 7.09 -2.47
C LEU A 168 -7.30 6.59 -1.03
N VAL A 169 -7.84 5.40 -0.79
CA VAL A 169 -7.68 4.67 0.47
C VAL A 169 -6.86 3.41 0.23
N TYR A 170 -5.81 3.20 1.04
CA TYR A 170 -4.95 2.03 1.01
C TYR A 170 -5.17 1.20 2.28
N ALA A 171 -6.00 0.17 2.16
CA ALA A 171 -6.42 -0.73 3.23
C ALA A 171 -5.78 -2.11 3.04
N THR A 172 -4.46 -2.18 3.18
CA THR A 172 -3.69 -3.42 3.24
C THR A 172 -3.65 -3.97 4.66
N ASP A 173 -3.38 -5.26 4.78
CA ASP A 173 -3.21 -5.94 6.07
C ASP A 173 -4.36 -5.64 7.03
N TYR A 174 -5.53 -6.05 6.57
CA TYR A 174 -6.80 -5.73 7.18
C TYR A 174 -7.65 -6.99 7.32
N GLU A 175 -7.90 -7.42 8.56
CA GLU A 175 -8.88 -8.47 8.84
C GLU A 175 -10.22 -7.84 9.22
N HIS A 176 -11.26 -8.24 8.52
CA HIS A 176 -12.60 -7.73 8.74
C HIS A 176 -13.21 -8.25 10.04
N THR A 177 -13.88 -7.35 10.76
CA THR A 177 -14.90 -7.61 11.78
C THR A 177 -16.08 -6.70 11.49
N GLU A 178 -17.24 -6.95 12.07
CA GLU A 178 -18.41 -6.09 11.84
C GLU A 178 -18.13 -4.62 12.23
N GLU A 179 -17.40 -4.41 13.31
CA GLU A 179 -17.02 -3.08 13.79
C GLU A 179 -16.01 -2.41 12.84
N LYS A 180 -14.92 -3.10 12.54
CA LYS A 180 -13.86 -2.59 11.66
C LYS A 180 -14.34 -2.35 10.24
N GLN A 181 -15.29 -3.14 9.74
CA GLN A 181 -15.90 -2.92 8.45
C GLN A 181 -16.70 -1.61 8.41
N LYS A 182 -17.45 -1.30 9.45
CA LYS A 182 -18.16 -0.01 9.57
C LYS A 182 -17.19 1.17 9.67
N GLU A 183 -16.12 1.03 10.45
CA GLU A 183 -15.05 2.05 10.55
C GLU A 183 -14.39 2.28 9.20
N LEU A 184 -13.97 1.21 8.50
CA LEU A 184 -13.33 1.33 7.18
C LEU A 184 -14.29 1.91 6.13
N ALA A 185 -15.55 1.51 6.12
CA ALA A 185 -16.54 2.05 5.20
C ALA A 185 -16.75 3.57 5.42
N ALA A 186 -16.78 4.02 6.68
CA ALA A 186 -16.86 5.45 7.00
C ALA A 186 -15.57 6.19 6.60
N PHE A 187 -14.41 5.61 6.82
CA PHE A 187 -13.11 6.19 6.46
C PHE A 187 -12.90 6.27 4.94
N ALA A 188 -13.39 5.28 4.20
CA ALA A 188 -13.34 5.22 2.74
C ALA A 188 -14.53 5.91 2.05
N HIS A 189 -15.33 6.70 2.81
CA HIS A 189 -16.54 7.34 2.27
C HIS A 189 -16.23 8.16 1.01
N ASP A 190 -16.97 7.86 -0.08
CA ASP A 190 -16.92 8.51 -1.39
C ASP A 190 -15.50 8.58 -2.02
N THR A 191 -14.56 7.69 -1.61
CA THR A 191 -13.23 7.68 -2.21
C THR A 191 -13.27 7.31 -3.69
N ASP A 192 -12.36 7.89 -4.50
CA ASP A 192 -12.23 7.53 -5.93
C ASP A 192 -11.68 6.12 -6.11
N LEU A 193 -10.75 5.71 -5.25
CA LEU A 193 -10.13 4.38 -5.28
C LEU A 193 -9.93 3.82 -3.88
N LEU A 194 -10.42 2.61 -3.65
CA LEU A 194 -10.12 1.79 -2.49
C LEU A 194 -9.19 0.64 -2.93
N LEU A 195 -7.95 0.60 -2.44
CA LEU A 195 -7.07 -0.56 -2.51
C LEU A 195 -7.32 -1.40 -1.27
N TYR A 196 -7.76 -2.64 -1.43
CA TYR A 196 -8.29 -3.46 -0.34
C TYR A 196 -7.62 -4.82 -0.28
N ASP A 197 -7.22 -5.24 0.92
CA ASP A 197 -6.68 -6.57 1.20
C ASP A 197 -7.70 -7.67 0.89
N ALA A 198 -7.38 -8.55 -0.03
CA ALA A 198 -8.18 -9.72 -0.34
C ALA A 198 -7.28 -10.95 -0.52
N GLN A 199 -6.44 -11.20 0.48
CA GLN A 199 -5.46 -12.29 0.44
C GLN A 199 -6.14 -13.64 0.29
N TYR A 200 -7.28 -13.86 0.96
CA TYR A 200 -7.90 -15.17 1.08
C TYR A 200 -9.18 -15.30 0.27
N THR A 201 -9.43 -16.53 -0.20
CA THR A 201 -10.79 -16.97 -0.52
C THR A 201 -11.59 -17.19 0.78
N GLU A 202 -12.91 -17.26 0.68
CA GLU A 202 -13.78 -17.54 1.85
C GLU A 202 -13.40 -18.87 2.55
N GLU A 203 -13.05 -19.89 1.76
CA GLU A 203 -12.64 -21.19 2.29
C GLU A 203 -11.30 -21.12 3.04
N GLU A 204 -10.34 -20.38 2.50
CA GLU A 204 -9.04 -20.15 3.14
C GLU A 204 -9.19 -19.33 4.41
N TYR A 205 -9.97 -18.24 4.36
CA TYR A 205 -10.23 -17.39 5.52
C TYR A 205 -10.82 -18.16 6.70
N ALA A 206 -11.71 -19.14 6.45
CA ALA A 206 -12.26 -19.98 7.52
C ALA A 206 -11.17 -20.71 8.34
N ARG A 207 -9.99 -20.95 7.75
CA ARG A 207 -8.83 -21.60 8.39
C ARG A 207 -7.76 -20.62 8.84
N MET A 208 -7.76 -19.40 8.28
CA MET A 208 -6.71 -18.38 8.47
C MET A 208 -7.21 -17.17 9.26
N LYS A 209 -8.35 -17.30 9.93
CA LYS A 209 -8.89 -16.24 10.78
C LYS A 209 -7.92 -15.90 11.91
N GLY A 210 -7.68 -14.59 12.12
CA GLY A 210 -6.72 -14.09 13.10
C GLY A 210 -5.32 -13.84 12.53
N PHE A 211 -5.10 -14.08 11.21
CA PHE A 211 -3.85 -13.76 10.54
C PHE A 211 -3.80 -12.33 9.99
N GLY A 212 -4.88 -11.57 10.09
CA GLY A 212 -4.89 -10.14 9.78
C GLY A 212 -5.24 -9.80 8.33
N HIS A 213 -5.91 -10.70 7.58
CA HIS A 213 -6.26 -10.48 6.17
C HIS A 213 -7.73 -10.78 5.89
N SER A 214 -8.21 -10.32 4.73
CA SER A 214 -9.61 -10.34 4.36
C SER A 214 -9.88 -11.11 3.06
N THR A 215 -11.09 -10.95 2.54
CA THR A 215 -11.60 -11.64 1.34
C THR A 215 -12.23 -10.66 0.37
N VAL A 216 -12.40 -11.11 -0.87
CA VAL A 216 -13.11 -10.35 -1.93
C VAL A 216 -14.54 -10.01 -1.51
N ALA A 217 -15.28 -10.96 -0.93
CA ALA A 217 -16.67 -10.75 -0.54
C ALA A 217 -16.83 -9.66 0.52
N GLU A 218 -15.90 -9.59 1.48
CA GLU A 218 -15.91 -8.54 2.50
C GLU A 218 -15.51 -7.17 1.91
N GLY A 219 -14.56 -7.12 0.96
CA GLY A 219 -14.22 -5.91 0.24
C GLY A 219 -15.39 -5.35 -0.58
N LEU A 220 -16.18 -6.20 -1.22
CA LEU A 220 -17.39 -5.78 -1.95
C LEU A 220 -18.46 -5.19 -1.01
N LYS A 221 -18.58 -5.68 0.22
CA LYS A 221 -19.45 -5.05 1.24
C LYS A 221 -18.95 -3.66 1.64
N VAL A 222 -17.64 -3.49 1.80
CA VAL A 222 -17.05 -2.16 2.09
C VAL A 222 -17.27 -1.22 0.90
N LEU A 223 -17.10 -1.68 -0.34
CA LEU A 223 -17.38 -0.90 -1.55
C LEU A 223 -18.81 -0.35 -1.55
N GLU A 224 -19.78 -1.19 -1.24
CA GLU A 224 -21.19 -0.78 -1.21
C GLU A 224 -21.49 0.17 -0.05
N GLN A 225 -20.96 -0.10 1.15
CA GLN A 225 -21.22 0.70 2.35
C GLN A 225 -20.53 2.06 2.32
N SER A 226 -19.34 2.15 1.73
CA SER A 226 -18.55 3.38 1.65
C SER A 226 -18.99 4.31 0.52
N GLY A 227 -19.62 3.77 -0.53
CA GLY A 227 -19.88 4.53 -1.76
C GLY A 227 -18.62 4.80 -2.58
N ALA A 228 -17.52 4.10 -2.32
CA ALA A 228 -16.29 4.21 -3.10
C ALA A 228 -16.57 3.97 -4.59
N LYS A 229 -15.93 4.74 -5.47
CA LYS A 229 -16.21 4.68 -6.91
C LYS A 229 -15.58 3.46 -7.58
N ARG A 230 -14.45 2.98 -7.03
CA ARG A 230 -13.71 1.81 -7.51
C ARG A 230 -13.03 1.10 -6.35
N ILE A 231 -12.97 -0.22 -6.41
CA ILE A 231 -12.14 -1.06 -5.54
C ILE A 231 -11.15 -1.88 -6.39
N MET A 232 -9.91 -1.94 -5.96
CA MET A 232 -8.91 -2.86 -6.49
C MET A 232 -8.40 -3.74 -5.36
N PHE A 233 -8.49 -5.05 -5.56
CA PHE A 233 -7.98 -6.02 -4.61
C PHE A 233 -6.46 -6.11 -4.73
N VAL A 234 -5.79 -6.02 -3.60
CA VAL A 234 -4.33 -6.11 -3.43
C VAL A 234 -3.99 -7.17 -2.40
N HIS A 235 -2.71 -7.32 -2.09
CA HIS A 235 -2.18 -8.24 -1.09
C HIS A 235 -2.49 -9.71 -1.42
N HIS A 236 -2.33 -10.09 -2.72
CA HIS A 236 -2.63 -11.43 -3.20
C HIS A 236 -1.80 -12.49 -2.50
N ASP A 237 -2.45 -13.59 -2.07
CA ASP A 237 -1.76 -14.74 -1.44
C ASP A 237 -0.61 -15.24 -2.34
N PRO A 238 0.58 -15.47 -1.81
CA PRO A 238 1.72 -15.95 -2.59
C PRO A 238 1.50 -17.34 -3.22
N ARG A 239 0.52 -18.09 -2.74
CA ARG A 239 0.12 -19.40 -3.31
C ARG A 239 -0.86 -19.28 -4.47
N HIS A 240 -1.49 -18.10 -4.68
CA HIS A 240 -2.42 -17.87 -5.77
C HIS A 240 -1.68 -17.56 -7.06
N SER A 241 -1.61 -18.54 -7.96
CA SER A 241 -1.09 -18.33 -9.32
C SER A 241 -1.94 -17.34 -10.12
N ASP A 242 -1.42 -16.84 -11.24
CA ASP A 242 -2.16 -16.00 -12.19
C ASP A 242 -3.46 -16.67 -12.66
N ALA A 243 -3.45 -17.99 -12.84
CA ALA A 243 -4.65 -18.73 -13.17
C ALA A 243 -5.72 -18.66 -12.08
N LYS A 244 -5.31 -18.78 -10.81
CA LYS A 244 -6.23 -18.65 -9.65
C LYS A 244 -6.75 -17.22 -9.50
N LEU A 245 -5.90 -16.21 -9.59
CA LEU A 245 -6.33 -14.81 -9.50
C LEU A 245 -7.28 -14.44 -10.64
N ARG A 246 -7.03 -14.93 -11.86
CA ARG A 246 -7.91 -14.71 -13.02
C ARG A 246 -9.27 -15.41 -12.82
N GLU A 247 -9.30 -16.59 -12.22
CA GLU A 247 -10.54 -17.26 -11.84
C GLU A 247 -11.35 -16.38 -10.87
N MET A 248 -10.69 -15.84 -9.82
CA MET A 248 -11.32 -14.97 -8.84
C MET A 248 -11.78 -13.64 -9.46
N GLU A 249 -10.98 -13.04 -10.35
CA GLU A 249 -11.32 -11.80 -11.06
C GLU A 249 -12.52 -12.01 -12.00
N ASN A 250 -12.57 -13.12 -12.74
CA ASN A 250 -13.69 -13.46 -13.63
C ASN A 250 -15.00 -13.74 -12.87
N ALA A 251 -14.94 -14.07 -11.59
CA ALA A 251 -16.12 -14.25 -10.74
C ALA A 251 -16.71 -12.91 -10.23
N LEU A 252 -16.01 -11.80 -10.41
CA LEU A 252 -16.50 -10.48 -10.03
C LEU A 252 -17.70 -10.09 -10.91
N THR A 253 -18.78 -9.64 -10.28
CA THR A 253 -19.99 -9.17 -10.97
C THR A 253 -20.16 -7.66 -10.90
N ASP A 254 -19.48 -6.99 -9.97
CA ASP A 254 -19.51 -5.53 -9.84
C ASP A 254 -18.45 -4.92 -10.78
N PRO A 255 -18.84 -4.08 -11.76
CA PRO A 255 -17.90 -3.47 -12.70
C PRO A 255 -16.95 -2.46 -12.05
N ARG A 256 -17.18 -2.06 -10.80
CA ARG A 256 -16.30 -1.20 -10.03
C ARG A 256 -15.11 -1.94 -9.39
N ALA A 257 -15.15 -3.28 -9.39
CA ALA A 257 -14.18 -4.14 -8.73
C ALA A 257 -13.21 -4.79 -9.73
N SER A 258 -11.94 -4.84 -9.37
CA SER A 258 -10.88 -5.52 -10.14
C SER A 258 -9.77 -6.01 -9.23
N PHE A 259 -8.90 -6.89 -9.73
CA PHE A 259 -7.65 -7.23 -9.07
C PHE A 259 -6.52 -6.34 -9.60
N ALA A 260 -5.69 -5.81 -8.70
CA ALA A 260 -4.54 -5.00 -9.08
C ALA A 260 -3.43 -5.86 -9.70
N LYS A 261 -2.77 -5.32 -10.72
CA LYS A 261 -1.61 -5.95 -11.38
C LYS A 261 -0.39 -5.06 -11.28
N ALA A 262 0.74 -5.65 -10.94
CA ALA A 262 2.00 -4.91 -10.91
C ALA A 262 2.35 -4.37 -12.32
N GLY A 263 2.69 -3.10 -12.40
CA GLY A 263 2.96 -2.38 -13.65
C GLY A 263 1.77 -1.56 -14.16
N GLU A 264 0.57 -1.67 -13.58
CA GLU A 264 -0.55 -0.79 -13.92
C GLU A 264 -0.25 0.66 -13.54
N VAL A 265 -0.59 1.58 -14.44
CA VAL A 265 -0.48 3.03 -14.26
C VAL A 265 -1.79 3.67 -14.71
N PHE A 266 -2.38 4.48 -13.85
CA PHE A 266 -3.64 5.18 -14.16
C PHE A 266 -3.78 6.46 -13.32
N GLU A 267 -4.75 7.29 -13.65
CA GLU A 267 -5.09 8.52 -12.95
C GLU A 267 -6.47 8.42 -12.31
N ILE A 268 -6.64 9.05 -11.17
CA ILE A 268 -7.91 9.20 -10.47
C ILE A 268 -8.23 10.67 -10.24
#